data_77ce35a9f899ed067f8d9b4f71e28bdd
#
_entry.id   77ce35a9f899ed067f8d9b4f71e28bdd
#
_cell.length_a   1.000
_cell.length_b   1.000
_cell.length_c   1.000
_cell.angle_alpha   90.00
_cell.angle_beta   90.00
_cell.angle_gamma   90.00
#
_symmetry.space_group_name_H-M   'P 1'
#
loop_
_entity.id
_entity.type
_entity.pdbx_description
1 polymer ?
#
loop_
_entity_poly.entity_id
_entity_poly.type
_entity_poly.pdbx_seq_one_letter_code
_entity_poly.pdbx_strand_id
1 'polypeptide(L)'
;MGKYEPPYTISNKMLELVSSISEKVGKISSHRELETRPHLRKNNRIRSIHSSLKIEANSLSLAEVRDVINGHLVLGDQKEIQEVKNAYAAYEKISEINPKSMSDLIKIHGIMTYRTVEESGVFRKGEEGVFSGDQCIFVAPPPNMVNELMKDLFSWVKNSEGTIHPLIVSAVFHYEFVFIHPFADGNGRMARLWHTVMLYRWRNVFEYIPLESQIERFQAEYYDAIA
;
A
#
# COMPACT_ATOMS: atom_id res chain seq x y z
N MET A 1 16.29 26.12 -3.82
CA MET A 1 15.08 25.56 -3.23
C MET A 1 15.50 24.67 -2.07
N GLY A 2 14.87 24.82 -0.88
CA GLY A 2 15.12 23.91 0.24
C GLY A 2 14.75 22.49 -0.13
N LYS A 3 15.45 21.50 0.44
CA LYS A 3 15.12 20.08 0.27
C LYS A 3 13.77 19.82 0.94
N TYR A 4 12.81 19.18 0.25
CA TYR A 4 11.56 18.79 0.85
C TYR A 4 11.80 17.79 1.99
N GLU A 5 11.17 18.04 3.13
CA GLU A 5 11.15 17.14 4.27
C GLU A 5 9.71 17.01 4.78
N PRO A 6 9.15 15.80 4.84
CA PRO A 6 7.83 15.60 5.41
C PRO A 6 7.75 16.12 6.86
N PRO A 7 6.62 16.70 7.28
CA PRO A 7 6.45 17.26 8.61
C PRO A 7 6.20 16.18 9.67
N TYR A 8 7.24 15.52 10.14
CA TYR A 8 7.13 14.56 11.23
C TYR A 8 8.27 14.74 12.25
N THR A 9 8.06 14.24 13.46
CA THR A 9 9.06 14.22 14.53
C THR A 9 9.17 12.80 15.11
N ILE A 10 10.39 12.36 15.38
CA ILE A 10 10.63 11.06 16.00
C ILE A 10 10.34 11.16 17.50
N SER A 11 9.33 10.44 17.96
CA SER A 11 8.95 10.36 19.37
C SER A 11 9.59 9.14 20.06
N ASN A 12 9.66 9.17 21.41
CA ASN A 12 10.08 8.00 22.18
C ASN A 12 9.22 6.78 21.90
N LYS A 13 7.91 6.96 21.67
CA LYS A 13 7.00 5.88 21.31
C LYS A 13 7.36 5.24 19.97
N MET A 14 7.75 6.05 18.98
CA MET A 14 8.23 5.52 17.70
C MET A 14 9.51 4.69 17.87
N LEU A 15 10.45 5.14 18.70
CA LEU A 15 11.68 4.39 18.99
C LEU A 15 11.40 3.05 19.67
N GLU A 16 10.49 3.02 20.64
CA GLU A 16 10.03 1.78 21.30
C GLU A 16 9.41 0.81 20.28
N LEU A 17 8.54 1.30 19.43
CA LEU A 17 7.87 0.48 18.38
C LEU A 17 8.88 -0.05 17.36
N VAL A 18 9.79 0.79 16.88
CA VAL A 18 10.85 0.38 15.94
C VAL A 18 11.72 -0.71 16.55
N SER A 19 12.13 -0.55 17.82
CA SER A 19 12.92 -1.56 18.53
C SER A 19 12.15 -2.88 18.67
N SER A 20 10.90 -2.82 19.16
CA SER A 20 10.05 -4.01 19.36
C SER A 20 9.75 -4.74 18.04
N ILE A 21 9.43 -4.01 16.96
CA ILE A 21 9.17 -4.60 15.64
C ILE A 21 10.45 -5.23 15.09
N SER A 22 11.59 -4.53 15.17
CA SER A 22 12.87 -5.03 14.67
C SER A 22 13.31 -6.32 15.38
N GLU A 23 13.12 -6.42 16.69
CA GLU A 23 13.38 -7.64 17.45
C GLU A 23 12.48 -8.79 16.99
N LYS A 24 11.18 -8.56 16.88
CA LYS A 24 10.21 -9.59 16.42
C LYS A 24 10.51 -10.06 14.99
N VAL A 25 10.80 -9.12 14.10
CA VAL A 25 11.17 -9.42 12.71
C VAL A 25 12.48 -10.21 12.66
N GLY A 26 13.47 -9.85 13.49
CA GLY A 26 14.70 -10.61 13.62
C GLY A 26 14.45 -12.06 14.06
N LYS A 27 13.61 -12.26 15.08
CA LYS A 27 13.21 -13.61 15.54
C LYS A 27 12.51 -14.42 14.45
N ILE A 28 11.56 -13.83 13.73
CA ILE A 28 10.84 -14.51 12.64
C ILE A 28 11.78 -14.84 11.49
N SER A 29 12.66 -13.91 11.09
CA SER A 29 13.59 -14.09 9.99
C SER A 29 14.66 -15.17 10.26
N SER A 30 14.94 -15.49 11.53
CA SER A 30 15.85 -16.58 11.88
C SER A 30 15.23 -17.98 11.67
N HIS A 31 13.91 -18.07 11.51
CA HIS A 31 13.22 -19.32 11.24
C HIS A 31 13.11 -19.55 9.72
N ARG A 32 14.11 -20.21 9.12
CA ARG A 32 14.15 -20.55 7.68
C ARG A 32 12.93 -21.32 7.17
N GLU A 33 12.12 -21.88 8.06
CA GLU A 33 10.91 -22.62 7.72
C GLU A 33 9.87 -21.79 6.93
N LEU A 34 9.82 -20.46 7.11
CA LEU A 34 8.88 -19.61 6.37
C LEU A 34 9.23 -19.53 4.88
N GLU A 35 10.53 -19.49 4.55
CA GLU A 35 11.00 -19.44 3.16
C GLU A 35 10.70 -20.74 2.39
N THR A 36 10.61 -21.87 3.10
CA THR A 36 10.38 -23.18 2.51
C THR A 36 8.90 -23.56 2.35
N ARG A 37 7.97 -22.68 2.74
CA ARG A 37 6.51 -22.96 2.70
C ARG A 37 5.76 -22.11 1.66
N PRO A 38 5.78 -22.46 0.36
CA PRO A 38 5.09 -21.71 -0.71
C PRO A 38 3.59 -21.52 -0.46
N HIS A 39 2.95 -22.50 0.20
CA HIS A 39 1.52 -22.44 0.53
C HIS A 39 1.20 -21.30 1.53
N LEU A 40 2.08 -21.01 2.50
CA LEU A 40 1.89 -19.91 3.43
C LEU A 40 1.98 -18.56 2.71
N ARG A 41 2.95 -18.41 1.79
CA ARG A 41 3.10 -17.23 0.95
C ARG A 41 1.82 -16.96 0.16
N LYS A 42 1.35 -17.94 -0.60
CA LYS A 42 0.12 -17.81 -1.40
C LYS A 42 -1.08 -17.47 -0.53
N ASN A 43 -1.29 -18.16 0.59
CA ASN A 43 -2.43 -17.91 1.48
C ASN A 43 -2.38 -16.52 2.12
N ASN A 44 -1.22 -16.07 2.57
CA ASN A 44 -1.09 -14.74 3.17
C ASN A 44 -1.27 -13.64 2.12
N ARG A 45 -0.76 -13.83 0.90
CA ARG A 45 -1.01 -12.91 -0.22
C ARG A 45 -2.50 -12.81 -0.55
N ILE A 46 -3.23 -13.93 -0.59
CA ILE A 46 -4.69 -13.94 -0.78
C ILE A 46 -5.39 -13.14 0.35
N ARG A 47 -4.94 -13.29 1.60
CA ARG A 47 -5.47 -12.51 2.73
C ARG A 47 -5.19 -11.01 2.58
N SER A 48 -3.95 -10.64 2.23
CA SER A 48 -3.60 -9.23 1.96
C SER A 48 -4.49 -8.62 0.88
N ILE A 49 -4.67 -9.32 -0.25
CA ILE A 49 -5.51 -8.87 -1.35
C ILE A 49 -6.96 -8.71 -0.90
N HIS A 50 -7.54 -9.74 -0.28
CA HIS A 50 -8.91 -9.69 0.23
C HIS A 50 -9.11 -8.52 1.19
N SER A 51 -8.25 -8.38 2.21
CA SER A 51 -8.37 -7.30 3.20
C SER A 51 -8.20 -5.92 2.56
N SER A 52 -7.24 -5.76 1.64
CA SER A 52 -7.03 -4.49 0.93
C SER A 52 -8.23 -4.09 0.07
N LEU A 53 -8.87 -5.04 -0.60
CA LEU A 53 -10.06 -4.80 -1.40
C LEU A 53 -11.30 -4.55 -0.52
N LYS A 54 -11.44 -5.28 0.57
CA LYS A 54 -12.55 -5.13 1.50
C LYS A 54 -12.56 -3.76 2.20
N ILE A 55 -11.40 -3.18 2.50
CA ILE A 55 -11.27 -1.80 2.97
C ILE A 55 -11.89 -0.82 1.97
N GLU A 56 -11.80 -1.11 0.67
CA GLU A 56 -12.38 -0.31 -0.44
C GLU A 56 -13.80 -0.81 -0.83
N ALA A 57 -14.50 -1.47 0.09
CA ALA A 57 -15.87 -1.94 -0.06
C ALA A 57 -16.10 -3.03 -1.14
N ASN A 58 -15.07 -3.74 -1.61
CA ASN A 58 -15.25 -4.94 -2.43
C ASN A 58 -15.97 -6.02 -1.61
N SER A 59 -17.03 -6.59 -2.16
CA SER A 59 -17.96 -7.46 -1.42
C SER A 59 -17.59 -8.94 -1.41
N LEU A 60 -16.60 -9.34 -2.24
CA LEU A 60 -16.21 -10.74 -2.39
C LEU A 60 -15.60 -11.29 -1.09
N SER A 61 -16.08 -12.46 -0.68
CA SER A 61 -15.54 -13.19 0.46
C SER A 61 -14.11 -13.70 0.19
N LEU A 62 -13.38 -14.04 1.26
CA LEU A 62 -12.04 -14.63 1.14
C LEU A 62 -12.02 -15.92 0.29
N ALA A 63 -13.10 -16.72 0.32
CA ALA A 63 -13.24 -17.92 -0.50
C ALA A 63 -13.38 -17.57 -1.99
N GLU A 64 -14.24 -16.61 -2.31
CA GLU A 64 -14.44 -16.14 -3.68
C GLU A 64 -13.17 -15.47 -4.26
N VAL A 65 -12.48 -14.64 -3.46
CA VAL A 65 -11.18 -14.08 -3.86
C VAL A 65 -10.16 -15.19 -4.19
N ARG A 66 -10.13 -16.26 -3.37
CA ARG A 66 -9.28 -17.43 -3.63
C ARG A 66 -9.67 -18.13 -4.93
N ASP A 67 -10.97 -18.32 -5.18
CA ASP A 67 -11.48 -18.98 -6.39
C ASP A 67 -11.17 -18.15 -7.64
N VAL A 68 -11.34 -16.85 -7.62
CA VAL A 68 -10.92 -15.94 -8.72
C VAL A 68 -9.42 -16.08 -9.01
N ILE A 69 -8.57 -16.08 -7.97
CA ILE A 69 -7.11 -16.21 -8.13
C ILE A 69 -6.72 -17.60 -8.67
N ASN A 70 -7.48 -18.64 -8.35
CA ASN A 70 -7.25 -19.99 -8.86
C ASN A 70 -7.87 -20.21 -10.25
N GLY A 71 -8.56 -19.22 -10.83
CA GLY A 71 -9.18 -19.33 -12.15
C GLY A 71 -10.53 -20.04 -12.15
N HIS A 72 -11.15 -20.24 -10.99
CA HIS A 72 -12.49 -20.80 -10.89
C HIS A 72 -13.56 -19.73 -11.23
N LEU A 73 -14.72 -20.19 -11.67
CA LEU A 73 -15.86 -19.31 -11.92
C LEU A 73 -16.45 -18.83 -10.60
N VAL A 74 -16.56 -17.50 -10.49
CA VAL A 74 -17.21 -16.81 -9.36
C VAL A 74 -18.34 -15.97 -9.91
N LEU A 75 -19.52 -16.05 -9.28
CA LEU A 75 -20.67 -15.21 -9.58
C LEU A 75 -20.59 -13.94 -8.74
N GLY A 76 -20.57 -12.76 -9.38
CA GLY A 76 -20.46 -11.48 -8.69
C GLY A 76 -20.30 -10.32 -9.65
N ASP A 77 -20.11 -9.14 -9.11
CA ASP A 77 -19.84 -7.95 -9.91
C ASP A 77 -18.53 -8.11 -10.71
N GLN A 78 -18.61 -7.84 -12.02
CA GLN A 78 -17.46 -8.04 -12.91
C GLN A 78 -16.32 -7.07 -12.62
N LYS A 79 -16.62 -5.88 -12.10
CA LYS A 79 -15.60 -4.90 -11.67
C LYS A 79 -14.87 -5.44 -10.44
N GLU A 80 -15.58 -5.94 -9.44
CA GLU A 80 -15.00 -6.50 -8.23
C GLU A 80 -14.11 -7.73 -8.53
N ILE A 81 -14.56 -8.63 -9.42
CA ILE A 81 -13.77 -9.78 -9.88
C ILE A 81 -12.52 -9.30 -10.62
N GLN A 82 -12.62 -8.26 -11.45
CA GLN A 82 -11.47 -7.68 -12.13
C GLN A 82 -10.48 -7.04 -11.15
N GLU A 83 -10.96 -6.37 -10.11
CA GLU A 83 -10.12 -5.79 -9.04
C GLU A 83 -9.29 -6.87 -8.32
N VAL A 84 -9.87 -8.04 -8.05
CA VAL A 84 -9.12 -9.18 -7.47
C VAL A 84 -7.99 -9.63 -8.39
N LYS A 85 -8.27 -9.78 -9.70
CA LYS A 85 -7.25 -10.17 -10.70
C LYS A 85 -6.13 -9.14 -10.78
N ASN A 86 -6.49 -7.87 -10.79
CA ASN A 86 -5.55 -6.75 -10.83
C ASN A 86 -4.66 -6.70 -9.59
N ALA A 87 -5.28 -6.78 -8.41
CA ALA A 87 -4.56 -6.80 -7.14
C ALA A 87 -3.59 -8.00 -7.09
N TYR A 88 -4.04 -9.20 -7.49
CA TYR A 88 -3.17 -10.36 -7.55
C TYR A 88 -1.97 -10.13 -8.46
N ALA A 89 -2.19 -9.61 -9.68
CA ALA A 89 -1.12 -9.31 -10.63
C ALA A 89 -0.13 -8.26 -10.12
N ALA A 90 -0.60 -7.26 -9.36
CA ALA A 90 0.25 -6.25 -8.74
C ALA A 90 1.08 -6.82 -7.57
N TYR A 91 0.46 -7.62 -6.68
CA TYR A 91 1.14 -8.25 -5.55
C TYR A 91 2.18 -9.31 -5.99
N GLU A 92 1.98 -9.99 -7.12
CA GLU A 92 2.98 -10.90 -7.71
C GLU A 92 4.29 -10.17 -8.06
N LYS A 93 4.25 -8.87 -8.25
CA LYS A 93 5.42 -8.05 -8.63
C LYS A 93 6.18 -7.42 -7.47
N ILE A 94 5.80 -7.67 -6.21
CA ILE A 94 6.44 -7.05 -5.02
C ILE A 94 7.97 -7.18 -5.07
N SER A 95 8.50 -8.34 -5.46
CA SER A 95 9.94 -8.58 -5.52
C SER A 95 10.64 -7.87 -6.68
N GLU A 96 9.91 -7.43 -7.71
CA GLU A 96 10.45 -6.75 -8.89
C GLU A 96 10.45 -5.22 -8.73
N ILE A 97 9.51 -4.67 -7.92
CA ILE A 97 9.28 -3.23 -7.77
C ILE A 97 10.47 -2.55 -7.09
N ASN A 98 10.94 -1.45 -7.66
CA ASN A 98 11.84 -0.54 -6.97
C ASN A 98 11.03 0.53 -6.20
N PRO A 99 10.97 0.50 -4.85
CA PRO A 99 10.17 1.44 -4.07
C PRO A 99 10.62 2.91 -4.17
N LYS A 100 11.77 3.17 -4.77
CA LYS A 100 12.31 4.53 -5.02
C LYS A 100 12.01 5.01 -6.44
N SER A 101 11.26 4.24 -7.23
CA SER A 101 10.93 4.54 -8.63
C SER A 101 9.48 5.00 -8.77
N MET A 102 9.31 6.29 -9.08
CA MET A 102 7.98 6.83 -9.39
C MET A 102 7.39 6.19 -10.68
N SER A 103 8.23 5.81 -11.64
CA SER A 103 7.77 5.11 -12.84
C SER A 103 7.23 3.72 -12.53
N ASP A 104 7.82 3.01 -11.54
CA ASP A 104 7.28 1.73 -11.09
C ASP A 104 5.94 1.92 -10.37
N LEU A 105 5.79 2.98 -9.56
CA LEU A 105 4.52 3.31 -8.92
C LEU A 105 3.41 3.48 -9.98
N ILE A 106 3.65 4.30 -10.99
CA ILE A 106 2.70 4.57 -12.09
C ILE A 106 2.37 3.27 -12.84
N LYS A 107 3.38 2.46 -13.16
CA LYS A 107 3.19 1.16 -13.83
C LYS A 107 2.35 0.19 -12.99
N ILE A 108 2.64 0.09 -11.69
CA ILE A 108 1.90 -0.81 -10.79
C ILE A 108 0.47 -0.31 -10.59
N HIS A 109 0.25 1.01 -10.49
CA HIS A 109 -1.09 1.58 -10.49
C HIS A 109 -1.87 1.17 -11.75
N GLY A 110 -1.24 1.25 -12.92
CA GLY A 110 -1.86 0.79 -14.17
C GLY A 110 -2.26 -0.69 -14.16
N ILE A 111 -1.50 -1.55 -13.47
CA ILE A 111 -1.87 -2.96 -13.25
C ILE A 111 -3.02 -3.07 -12.24
N MET A 112 -2.93 -2.36 -11.11
CA MET A 112 -3.91 -2.39 -10.02
C MET A 112 -5.30 -1.93 -10.45
N THR A 113 -5.38 -1.00 -11.42
CA THR A 113 -6.63 -0.37 -11.87
C THR A 113 -7.02 -0.73 -13.29
N TYR A 114 -6.38 -1.76 -13.88
CA TYR A 114 -6.64 -2.18 -15.25
C TYR A 114 -8.11 -2.52 -15.48
N ARG A 115 -8.75 -1.85 -16.44
CA ARG A 115 -10.18 -1.99 -16.79
C ARG A 115 -11.18 -1.70 -15.66
N THR A 116 -10.75 -1.13 -14.55
CA THR A 116 -11.66 -0.74 -13.45
C THR A 116 -11.70 0.77 -13.26
N VAL A 117 -10.71 1.50 -13.79
CA VAL A 117 -10.59 2.95 -13.74
C VAL A 117 -10.18 3.50 -15.09
N GLU A 118 -10.77 4.63 -15.51
CA GLU A 118 -10.48 5.26 -16.80
C GLU A 118 -9.05 5.85 -16.83
N GLU A 119 -8.65 6.60 -15.79
CA GLU A 119 -7.31 7.17 -15.63
C GLU A 119 -6.32 6.18 -15.01
N SER A 120 -6.24 4.97 -15.58
CA SER A 120 -5.33 3.93 -15.12
C SER A 120 -3.88 4.22 -15.50
N GLY A 121 -2.96 4.15 -14.51
CA GLY A 121 -1.52 4.35 -14.75
C GLY A 121 -1.09 5.78 -15.06
N VAL A 122 -1.88 6.77 -14.62
CA VAL A 122 -1.55 8.19 -14.74
C VAL A 122 -1.99 8.95 -13.50
N PHE A 123 -1.31 10.04 -13.16
CA PHE A 123 -1.77 10.93 -12.10
C PHE A 123 -3.06 11.64 -12.50
N ARG A 124 -3.93 11.88 -11.51
CA ARG A 124 -5.21 12.55 -11.70
C ARG A 124 -5.07 13.96 -12.29
N LYS A 125 -6.07 14.35 -13.01
CA LYS A 125 -6.24 15.70 -13.58
C LYS A 125 -7.35 16.47 -12.88
N GLY A 126 -8.26 15.76 -12.21
CA GLY A 126 -9.37 16.31 -11.46
C GLY A 126 -9.00 16.66 -10.01
N GLU A 127 -9.82 17.49 -9.40
CA GLU A 127 -9.83 17.72 -7.96
C GLU A 127 -10.34 16.46 -7.25
N GLU A 128 -9.77 16.15 -6.10
CA GLU A 128 -10.15 14.98 -5.29
C GLU A 128 -10.35 15.39 -3.84
N GLY A 129 -11.26 14.69 -3.16
CA GLY A 129 -11.53 14.87 -1.75
C GLY A 129 -12.01 13.58 -1.11
N VAL A 130 -11.81 13.45 0.18
CA VAL A 130 -12.36 12.36 0.97
C VAL A 130 -13.62 12.86 1.67
N PHE A 131 -14.72 12.13 1.51
CA PHE A 131 -16.02 12.48 2.04
C PHE A 131 -16.47 11.46 3.08
N SER A 132 -17.14 11.93 4.12
CA SER A 132 -17.91 11.11 5.07
C SER A 132 -19.37 11.52 4.95
N GLY A 133 -20.20 10.73 4.24
CA GLY A 133 -21.50 11.18 3.79
C GLY A 133 -21.37 12.41 2.87
N ASP A 134 -22.12 13.48 3.18
CA ASP A 134 -22.08 14.73 2.44
C ASP A 134 -20.99 15.71 2.91
N GLN A 135 -20.26 15.37 3.96
CA GLN A 135 -19.22 16.24 4.52
C GLN A 135 -17.86 15.92 3.90
N CYS A 136 -17.25 16.89 3.25
CA CYS A 136 -15.84 16.80 2.85
C CYS A 136 -14.96 16.92 4.10
N ILE A 137 -14.23 15.85 4.42
CA ILE A 137 -13.32 15.77 5.57
C ILE A 137 -11.87 16.08 5.19
N PHE A 138 -11.54 15.95 3.93
CA PHE A 138 -10.21 16.26 3.41
C PHE A 138 -10.30 16.66 1.93
N VAL A 139 -9.57 17.71 1.56
CA VAL A 139 -9.38 18.13 0.16
C VAL A 139 -7.93 17.85 -0.21
N ALA A 140 -7.72 17.00 -1.19
CA ALA A 140 -6.38 16.69 -1.68
C ALA A 140 -5.74 17.94 -2.35
N PRO A 141 -4.40 18.03 -2.40
CA PRO A 141 -3.71 19.11 -3.10
C PRO A 141 -4.19 19.27 -4.55
N PRO A 142 -4.18 20.48 -5.12
CA PRO A 142 -4.56 20.71 -6.50
C PRO A 142 -3.83 19.80 -7.50
N PRO A 143 -4.49 19.32 -8.58
CA PRO A 143 -3.91 18.33 -9.49
C PRO A 143 -2.63 18.79 -10.19
N ASN A 144 -2.45 20.08 -10.41
CA ASN A 144 -1.24 20.66 -10.99
C ASN A 144 -0.01 20.55 -10.05
N MET A 145 -0.21 20.34 -8.75
CA MET A 145 0.87 20.15 -7.77
C MET A 145 1.27 18.68 -7.58
N VAL A 146 0.42 17.72 -7.95
CA VAL A 146 0.61 16.29 -7.69
C VAL A 146 1.95 15.78 -8.18
N ASN A 147 2.32 16.12 -9.42
CA ASN A 147 3.57 15.62 -10.01
C ASN A 147 4.83 16.15 -9.26
N GLU A 148 4.80 17.38 -8.79
CA GLU A 148 5.90 17.97 -8.01
C GLU A 148 5.97 17.35 -6.61
N LEU A 149 4.85 17.29 -5.90
CA LEU A 149 4.76 16.65 -4.59
C LEU A 149 5.23 15.19 -4.61
N MET A 150 4.85 14.43 -5.63
CA MET A 150 5.31 13.04 -5.79
C MET A 150 6.81 12.96 -6.08
N LYS A 151 7.39 13.86 -6.90
CA LYS A 151 8.84 13.94 -7.12
C LYS A 151 9.59 14.23 -5.83
N ASP A 152 9.08 15.15 -5.05
CA ASP A 152 9.65 15.55 -3.75
C ASP A 152 9.60 14.38 -2.76
N LEU A 153 8.47 13.70 -2.65
CA LEU A 153 8.31 12.52 -1.80
C LEU A 153 9.29 11.41 -2.18
N PHE A 154 9.41 11.06 -3.47
CA PHE A 154 10.36 10.05 -3.93
C PHE A 154 11.83 10.48 -3.77
N SER A 155 12.12 11.78 -3.89
CA SER A 155 13.44 12.33 -3.60
C SER A 155 13.78 12.20 -2.12
N TRP A 156 12.83 12.50 -1.23
CA TRP A 156 12.99 12.30 0.20
C TRP A 156 13.25 10.82 0.56
N VAL A 157 12.49 9.88 0.00
CA VAL A 157 12.72 8.43 0.21
C VAL A 157 14.14 8.02 -0.19
N LYS A 158 14.65 8.50 -1.34
CA LYS A 158 16.03 8.23 -1.78
C LYS A 158 17.07 8.78 -0.81
N ASN A 159 16.84 9.99 -0.32
CA ASN A 159 17.76 10.68 0.59
C ASN A 159 17.72 10.15 2.03
N SER A 160 16.65 9.45 2.40
CA SER A 160 16.47 8.86 3.74
C SER A 160 17.23 7.54 3.92
N GLU A 161 17.78 6.99 2.82
CA GLU A 161 18.53 5.74 2.88
C GLU A 161 19.75 5.85 3.79
N GLY A 162 19.89 4.90 4.71
CA GLY A 162 21.01 4.88 5.67
C GLY A 162 20.93 5.91 6.80
N THR A 163 19.95 6.85 6.76
CA THR A 163 19.80 7.90 7.78
C THR A 163 18.54 7.75 8.61
N ILE A 164 17.45 7.24 8.04
CA ILE A 164 16.18 7.03 8.72
C ILE A 164 15.82 5.55 8.67
N HIS A 165 15.29 5.03 9.79
CA HIS A 165 14.90 3.62 9.86
C HIS A 165 13.78 3.28 8.86
N PRO A 166 13.84 2.16 8.11
CA PRO A 166 12.87 1.81 7.07
C PRO A 166 11.41 1.74 7.53
N LEU A 167 11.14 1.33 8.77
CA LEU A 167 9.80 1.38 9.36
C LEU A 167 9.24 2.80 9.43
N ILE A 168 10.08 3.79 9.74
CA ILE A 168 9.68 5.21 9.78
C ILE A 168 9.48 5.72 8.36
N VAL A 169 10.44 5.45 7.46
CA VAL A 169 10.35 5.91 6.06
C VAL A 169 9.09 5.38 5.39
N SER A 170 8.77 4.10 5.59
CA SER A 170 7.58 3.49 4.99
C SER A 170 6.27 4.05 5.56
N ALA A 171 6.22 4.35 6.86
CA ALA A 171 5.03 4.94 7.50
C ALA A 171 4.82 6.39 7.05
N VAL A 172 5.89 7.21 7.02
CA VAL A 172 5.83 8.60 6.53
C VAL A 172 5.45 8.64 5.04
N PHE A 173 6.06 7.78 4.21
CA PHE A 173 5.68 7.68 2.80
C PHE A 173 4.19 7.34 2.66
N HIS A 174 3.69 6.38 3.43
CA HIS A 174 2.28 5.98 3.39
C HIS A 174 1.35 7.16 3.69
N TYR A 175 1.63 7.92 4.76
CA TYR A 175 0.86 9.10 5.14
C TYR A 175 0.90 10.18 4.05
N GLU A 176 2.09 10.57 3.59
CA GLU A 176 2.26 11.59 2.55
C GLU A 176 1.59 11.18 1.24
N PHE A 177 1.69 9.91 0.86
CA PHE A 177 1.04 9.39 -0.34
C PHE A 177 -0.48 9.49 -0.25
N VAL A 178 -1.07 9.12 0.89
CA VAL A 178 -2.52 9.25 1.11
C VAL A 178 -2.94 10.71 1.12
N PHE A 179 -2.12 11.61 1.71
CA PHE A 179 -2.35 13.05 1.70
C PHE A 179 -2.29 13.64 0.28
N ILE A 180 -1.27 13.31 -0.51
CA ILE A 180 -1.15 13.81 -1.90
C ILE A 180 -2.31 13.29 -2.77
N HIS A 181 -2.76 12.08 -2.51
CA HIS A 181 -3.86 11.43 -3.24
C HIS A 181 -3.66 11.47 -4.76
N PRO A 182 -2.56 10.89 -5.28
CA PRO A 182 -2.08 11.22 -6.63
C PRO A 182 -2.92 10.66 -7.78
N PHE A 183 -3.83 9.73 -7.53
CA PHE A 183 -4.65 9.07 -8.56
C PHE A 183 -6.13 9.39 -8.40
N ALA A 184 -6.91 9.22 -9.48
CA ALA A 184 -8.37 9.39 -9.43
C ALA A 184 -9.08 8.24 -8.67
N ASP A 185 -8.47 7.04 -8.61
CA ASP A 185 -8.93 5.91 -7.79
C ASP A 185 -7.73 5.00 -7.48
N GLY A 186 -7.87 4.12 -6.50
CA GLY A 186 -6.85 3.14 -6.12
C GLY A 186 -5.76 3.66 -5.20
N ASN A 187 -5.87 4.89 -4.68
CA ASN A 187 -4.85 5.47 -3.78
C ASN A 187 -4.65 4.62 -2.52
N GLY A 188 -5.71 4.20 -1.85
CA GLY A 188 -5.63 3.35 -0.66
C GLY A 188 -4.97 2.00 -0.94
N ARG A 189 -5.37 1.32 -2.02
CA ARG A 189 -4.78 0.05 -2.47
C ARG A 189 -3.29 0.20 -2.78
N MET A 190 -2.93 1.27 -3.47
CA MET A 190 -1.52 1.58 -3.79
C MET A 190 -0.69 1.94 -2.57
N ALA A 191 -1.23 2.74 -1.64
CA ALA A 191 -0.55 3.10 -0.40
C ALA A 191 -0.18 1.86 0.41
N ARG A 192 -1.12 0.91 0.58
CA ARG A 192 -0.90 -0.34 1.32
C ARG A 192 0.09 -1.26 0.62
N LEU A 193 -0.05 -1.44 -0.70
CA LEU A 193 0.91 -2.23 -1.48
C LEU A 193 2.32 -1.63 -1.43
N TRP A 194 2.45 -0.31 -1.58
CA TRP A 194 3.75 0.36 -1.56
C TRP A 194 4.43 0.28 -0.19
N HIS A 195 3.63 0.40 0.88
CA HIS A 195 4.11 0.15 2.25
C HIS A 195 4.71 -1.27 2.36
N THR A 196 3.99 -2.29 1.90
CA THR A 196 4.47 -3.68 1.88
C THR A 196 5.73 -3.83 1.04
N VAL A 197 5.83 -3.20 -0.14
CA VAL A 197 7.05 -3.19 -0.98
C VAL A 197 8.25 -2.59 -0.25
N MET A 198 8.08 -1.44 0.41
CA MET A 198 9.15 -0.78 1.16
C MET A 198 9.65 -1.66 2.31
N LEU A 199 8.74 -2.27 3.06
CA LEU A 199 9.07 -3.17 4.16
C LEU A 199 9.71 -4.47 3.66
N TYR A 200 9.25 -5.03 2.54
CA TYR A 200 9.86 -6.18 1.89
C TYR A 200 11.32 -5.91 1.52
N ARG A 201 11.64 -4.73 0.99
CA ARG A 201 13.03 -4.34 0.67
C ARG A 201 13.91 -4.23 1.90
N TRP A 202 13.34 -3.91 3.05
CA TRP A 202 14.07 -3.94 4.32
C TRP A 202 14.24 -5.36 4.85
N ARG A 203 13.18 -6.18 4.85
CA ARG A 203 13.19 -7.57 5.31
C ARG A 203 12.19 -8.40 4.51
N ASN A 204 12.66 -9.44 3.84
CA ASN A 204 11.85 -10.31 2.97
C ASN A 204 10.65 -10.96 3.69
N VAL A 205 10.72 -11.12 5.01
CA VAL A 205 9.63 -11.69 5.82
C VAL A 205 8.32 -10.94 5.66
N PHE A 206 8.35 -9.65 5.29
CA PHE A 206 7.13 -8.86 5.06
C PHE A 206 6.30 -9.35 3.87
N GLU A 207 6.85 -10.18 2.99
CA GLU A 207 6.04 -10.88 1.98
C GLU A 207 5.05 -11.87 2.59
N TYR A 208 5.30 -12.31 3.83
CA TYR A 208 4.48 -13.29 4.54
C TYR A 208 3.58 -12.67 5.62
N ILE A 209 3.68 -11.38 5.85
CA ILE A 209 2.91 -10.67 6.88
C ILE A 209 1.78 -9.91 6.20
N PRO A 210 0.50 -10.34 6.37
CA PRO A 210 -0.64 -9.66 5.76
C PRO A 210 -0.98 -8.39 6.57
N LEU A 211 -0.24 -7.30 6.33
CA LEU A 211 -0.42 -6.02 7.03
C LEU A 211 -1.83 -5.47 6.81
N GLU A 212 -2.36 -5.63 5.62
CA GLU A 212 -3.70 -5.20 5.23
C GLU A 212 -4.79 -5.83 6.10
N SER A 213 -4.58 -7.06 6.56
CA SER A 213 -5.52 -7.73 7.48
C SER A 213 -5.53 -7.09 8.88
N GLN A 214 -4.42 -6.48 9.30
CA GLN A 214 -4.40 -5.70 10.54
C GLN A 214 -5.07 -4.34 10.33
N ILE A 215 -4.85 -3.69 9.21
CA ILE A 215 -5.53 -2.43 8.85
C ILE A 215 -7.03 -2.66 8.76
N GLU A 216 -7.50 -3.72 8.10
CA GLU A 216 -8.94 -4.08 8.05
C GLU A 216 -9.52 -4.28 9.46
N ARG A 217 -8.80 -5.00 10.32
CA ARG A 217 -9.25 -5.29 11.68
C ARG A 217 -9.35 -4.05 12.58
N PHE A 218 -8.48 -3.08 12.38
CA PHE A 218 -8.37 -1.83 13.14
C PHE A 218 -8.60 -0.63 12.23
N GLN A 219 -9.63 -0.72 11.37
CA GLN A 219 -9.85 0.25 10.30
C GLN A 219 -10.18 1.65 10.85
N ALA A 220 -10.93 1.75 11.95
CA ALA A 220 -11.25 3.04 12.56
C ALA A 220 -9.97 3.74 13.07
N GLU A 221 -9.15 3.03 13.83
CA GLU A 221 -7.88 3.55 14.35
C GLU A 221 -6.90 3.90 13.23
N TYR A 222 -6.94 3.15 12.12
CA TYR A 222 -6.13 3.47 10.95
C TYR A 222 -6.57 4.79 10.30
N TYR A 223 -7.86 4.99 10.11
CA TYR A 223 -8.37 6.25 9.55
C TYR A 223 -8.15 7.43 10.49
N ASP A 224 -8.34 7.26 11.79
CA ASP A 224 -8.03 8.29 12.79
C ASP A 224 -6.54 8.70 12.78
N ALA A 225 -5.65 7.76 12.43
CA ALA A 225 -4.21 8.04 12.38
C ALA A 225 -3.75 8.76 11.10
N ILE A 226 -4.54 8.71 10.03
CA ILE A 226 -4.22 9.36 8.74
C ILE A 226 -5.08 10.58 8.44
N ALA A 227 -6.10 10.87 9.28
CA ALA A 227 -6.91 12.09 9.21
C ALA A 227 -6.18 13.27 9.86
#